data_2ec3d4ee1a35db3b136d63a8ce535d9f
#
_entry.id   2ec3d4ee1a35db3b136d63a8ce535d9f
#
_cell.length_a   1.000
_cell.length_b   1.000
_cell.length_c   1.000
_cell.angle_alpha   90.00
_cell.angle_beta   90.00
_cell.angle_gamma   90.00
#
_symmetry.space_group_name_H-M   'P 1'
#
loop_
_entity.id
_entity.type
_entity.pdbx_description
1 polymer ?
#
loop_
_entity_poly.entity_id
_entity_poly.type
_entity_poly.pdbx_seq_one_letter_code
_entity_poly.pdbx_strand_id
1 'polypeptide(L)'
;MKNTLLRTVVILVALCIYPSIHAYDFECDGFYYDITSDSTVSVTYEGSTEYEYEGDIIIPEKATFNNKTYQVTEIGPLAFLGCNIGTISIPNNIIAIREKAFTSSSLDSIDIGSGVLIIEPSAFSYCNLGHINIPDNVTRIGHHAFYASFGLKTVIIGNGV
;
A
#
# COMPACT_ATOMS: atom_id res chain seq x y z
N MET A 1 -15.57 -14.29 40.97
CA MET A 1 -16.13 -14.36 39.61
C MET A 1 -17.03 -13.16 39.25
N LYS A 2 -16.74 -11.93 39.71
CA LYS A 2 -17.56 -10.74 39.46
C LYS A 2 -16.82 -9.60 38.70
N ASN A 3 -15.52 -9.78 38.38
CA ASN A 3 -14.73 -8.69 37.79
C ASN A 3 -14.47 -8.81 36.27
N THR A 4 -14.81 -9.95 35.66
CA THR A 4 -14.53 -10.15 34.20
C THR A 4 -15.61 -9.52 33.32
N LEU A 5 -16.87 -9.47 33.80
CA LEU A 5 -17.99 -8.89 33.07
C LEU A 5 -17.93 -7.36 32.98
N LEU A 6 -17.40 -6.72 34.03
CA LEU A 6 -17.31 -5.25 34.07
C LEU A 6 -16.21 -4.69 33.15
N ARG A 7 -15.12 -5.44 32.94
CA ARG A 7 -14.05 -5.04 32.01
C ARG A 7 -14.48 -5.08 30.56
N THR A 8 -15.26 -6.09 30.17
CA THR A 8 -15.75 -6.24 28.79
C THR A 8 -16.75 -5.14 28.42
N VAL A 9 -17.61 -4.74 29.36
CA VAL A 9 -18.60 -3.67 29.11
C VAL A 9 -17.95 -2.29 29.04
N VAL A 10 -16.90 -2.03 29.83
CA VAL A 10 -16.19 -0.73 29.81
C VAL A 10 -15.39 -0.56 28.51
N ILE A 11 -14.81 -1.64 27.98
CA ILE A 11 -14.10 -1.59 26.69
C ILE A 11 -15.07 -1.32 25.52
N LEU A 12 -16.27 -1.94 25.54
CA LEU A 12 -17.27 -1.73 24.49
C LEU A 12 -17.83 -0.28 24.50
N VAL A 13 -17.99 0.33 25.68
CA VAL A 13 -18.47 1.71 25.80
C VAL A 13 -17.38 2.74 25.45
N ALA A 14 -16.11 2.43 25.71
CA ALA A 14 -15.01 3.32 25.32
C ALA A 14 -14.78 3.35 23.80
N LEU A 15 -15.03 2.25 23.09
CA LEU A 15 -14.97 2.18 21.63
C LEU A 15 -16.07 2.98 20.91
N CYS A 16 -17.19 3.31 21.60
CA CYS A 16 -18.28 4.11 21.04
C CYS A 16 -18.12 5.63 21.23
N ILE A 17 -17.11 6.10 22.00
CA ILE A 17 -17.02 7.54 22.39
C ILE A 17 -15.94 8.27 21.58
N TYR A 18 -14.99 7.58 20.99
CA TYR A 18 -14.05 8.17 20.05
C TYR A 18 -14.36 7.61 18.66
N PRO A 19 -14.83 8.43 17.71
CA PRO A 19 -14.72 8.04 16.31
C PRO A 19 -13.20 7.88 16.07
N SER A 20 -12.74 6.65 15.97
CA SER A 20 -11.39 6.40 15.48
C SER A 20 -11.35 7.01 14.08
N ILE A 21 -10.60 8.09 13.93
CA ILE A 21 -10.27 8.65 12.63
C ILE A 21 -9.27 7.66 12.03
N HIS A 22 -9.76 6.50 11.60
CA HIS A 22 -8.95 5.59 10.82
C HIS A 22 -8.83 6.18 9.41
N ALA A 23 -7.63 6.17 8.88
CA ALA A 23 -7.39 6.61 7.50
C ALA A 23 -7.71 5.50 6.49
N TYR A 24 -8.48 4.48 6.86
CA TYR A 24 -8.84 3.32 6.04
C TYR A 24 -10.28 2.85 6.35
N ASP A 25 -10.89 2.13 5.40
CA ASP A 25 -12.24 1.60 5.54
C ASP A 25 -12.27 0.25 6.31
N PHE A 26 -11.28 -0.61 6.11
CA PHE A 26 -11.17 -1.89 6.82
C PHE A 26 -9.75 -2.48 6.76
N GLU A 27 -9.50 -3.42 7.68
CA GLU A 27 -8.30 -4.27 7.71
C GLU A 27 -8.66 -5.69 7.30
N CYS A 28 -7.77 -6.33 6.54
CA CYS A 28 -7.86 -7.76 6.18
C CYS A 28 -6.45 -8.32 5.97
N ASP A 29 -6.14 -9.45 6.62
CA ASP A 29 -4.88 -10.19 6.48
C ASP A 29 -3.62 -9.33 6.68
N GLY A 30 -3.68 -8.37 7.60
CA GLY A 30 -2.57 -7.46 7.91
C GLY A 30 -2.36 -6.31 6.94
N PHE A 31 -3.32 -6.05 6.06
CA PHE A 31 -3.33 -4.88 5.18
C PHE A 31 -4.55 -3.99 5.46
N TYR A 32 -4.35 -2.70 5.33
CA TYR A 32 -5.41 -1.69 5.41
C TYR A 32 -5.91 -1.34 4.02
N TYR A 33 -7.21 -1.12 3.88
CA TYR A 33 -7.86 -0.92 2.59
C TYR A 33 -8.83 0.23 2.59
N ASP A 34 -8.84 1.00 1.48
CA ASP A 34 -9.89 1.95 1.13
C ASP A 34 -10.76 1.37 0.03
N ILE A 35 -12.08 1.46 0.18
CA ILE A 35 -13.05 1.03 -0.83
C ILE A 35 -13.07 2.07 -1.96
N THR A 36 -12.63 1.68 -3.15
CA THR A 36 -12.57 2.55 -4.34
C THR A 36 -13.80 2.43 -5.23
N SER A 37 -14.53 1.32 -5.13
CA SER A 37 -15.80 1.08 -5.82
C SER A 37 -16.60 -0.03 -5.16
N ASP A 38 -17.75 -0.39 -5.74
CA ASP A 38 -18.56 -1.53 -5.29
C ASP A 38 -17.81 -2.87 -5.32
N SER A 39 -16.72 -3.00 -6.06
CA SER A 39 -16.00 -4.26 -6.25
C SER A 39 -14.49 -4.16 -6.13
N THR A 40 -13.93 -2.97 -5.88
CA THR A 40 -12.50 -2.73 -5.82
C THR A 40 -12.08 -1.99 -4.56
N VAL A 41 -10.82 -2.22 -4.17
CA VAL A 41 -10.15 -1.54 -3.06
C VAL A 41 -8.73 -1.15 -3.46
N SER A 42 -8.18 -0.17 -2.76
CA SER A 42 -6.75 0.13 -2.74
C SER A 42 -6.11 -0.30 -1.42
N VAL A 43 -4.88 -0.75 -1.47
CA VAL A 43 -4.05 -0.87 -0.25
C VAL A 43 -3.75 0.54 0.24
N THR A 44 -3.90 0.77 1.54
CA THR A 44 -3.63 2.04 2.20
C THR A 44 -2.83 1.86 3.49
N TYR A 45 -2.80 2.83 4.37
CA TYR A 45 -2.09 2.82 5.64
C TYR A 45 -3.06 3.10 6.80
N GLU A 46 -2.66 2.73 8.02
CA GLU A 46 -3.51 2.88 9.22
C GLU A 46 -3.79 4.35 9.58
N GLY A 47 -2.92 5.26 9.17
CA GLY A 47 -2.99 6.68 9.54
C GLY A 47 -2.11 7.05 10.72
N SER A 48 -1.31 6.10 11.26
CA SER A 48 -0.31 6.38 12.28
C SER A 48 0.97 6.96 11.65
N THR A 49 1.89 7.44 12.49
CA THR A 49 3.22 7.90 12.05
C THR A 49 4.28 6.80 12.17
N GLU A 50 3.88 5.61 12.59
CA GLU A 50 4.76 4.44 12.71
C GLU A 50 4.80 3.70 11.38
N TYR A 51 5.94 3.07 11.08
CA TYR A 51 6.13 2.28 9.86
C TYR A 51 5.33 0.98 9.99
N GLU A 52 4.24 0.86 9.23
CA GLU A 52 3.23 -0.18 9.41
C GLU A 52 3.60 -1.50 8.75
N TYR A 53 4.33 -1.40 7.63
CA TYR A 53 4.70 -2.58 6.84
C TYR A 53 6.21 -2.78 6.87
N GLU A 54 6.63 -3.99 7.21
CA GLU A 54 8.05 -4.38 7.24
C GLU A 54 8.28 -5.81 6.72
N GLY A 55 9.51 -6.09 6.28
CA GLY A 55 9.92 -7.40 5.78
C GLY A 55 9.47 -7.66 4.35
N ASP A 56 9.29 -8.94 4.02
CA ASP A 56 8.87 -9.35 2.68
C ASP A 56 7.35 -9.30 2.54
N ILE A 57 6.88 -8.62 1.49
CA ILE A 57 5.46 -8.33 1.29
C ILE A 57 4.98 -8.92 -0.04
N ILE A 58 3.85 -9.60 0.00
CA ILE A 58 3.09 -10.01 -1.18
C ILE A 58 1.74 -9.32 -1.09
N ILE A 59 1.47 -8.37 -2.00
CA ILE A 59 0.17 -7.70 -2.07
C ILE A 59 -0.89 -8.70 -2.47
N PRO A 60 -1.99 -8.85 -1.69
CA PRO A 60 -3.07 -9.76 -2.05
C PRO A 60 -3.83 -9.29 -3.30
N GLU A 61 -4.28 -10.24 -4.14
CA GLU A 61 -5.15 -9.91 -5.27
C GLU A 61 -6.58 -9.53 -4.85
N LYS A 62 -6.99 -9.97 -3.65
CA LYS A 62 -8.36 -9.81 -3.13
C LYS A 62 -8.33 -9.55 -1.64
N ALA A 63 -9.32 -8.80 -1.17
CA ALA A 63 -9.61 -8.61 0.25
C ALA A 63 -11.08 -8.90 0.54
N THR A 64 -11.39 -9.42 1.73
CA THR A 64 -12.78 -9.74 2.11
C THR A 64 -13.18 -8.93 3.33
N PHE A 65 -14.32 -8.24 3.21
CA PHE A 65 -14.91 -7.47 4.30
C PHE A 65 -16.43 -7.64 4.30
N ASN A 66 -17.03 -7.93 5.46
CA ASN A 66 -18.48 -8.11 5.63
C ASN A 66 -19.09 -9.11 4.63
N ASN A 67 -18.45 -10.26 4.44
CA ASN A 67 -18.84 -11.34 3.49
C ASN A 67 -18.83 -10.91 2.02
N LYS A 68 -18.20 -9.81 1.68
CA LYS A 68 -18.01 -9.34 0.31
C LYS A 68 -16.52 -9.35 -0.04
N THR A 69 -16.21 -9.90 -1.21
CA THR A 69 -14.84 -9.94 -1.72
C THR A 69 -14.64 -8.82 -2.74
N TYR A 70 -13.58 -8.07 -2.53
CA TYR A 70 -13.12 -6.98 -3.39
C TYR A 70 -11.86 -7.39 -4.14
N GLN A 71 -11.66 -6.86 -5.35
CA GLN A 71 -10.37 -6.92 -6.04
C GLN A 71 -9.47 -5.80 -5.54
N VAL A 72 -8.21 -6.11 -5.24
CA VAL A 72 -7.20 -5.10 -4.88
C VAL A 72 -6.62 -4.59 -6.19
N THR A 73 -6.95 -3.36 -6.58
CA THR A 73 -6.60 -2.82 -7.90
C THR A 73 -5.62 -1.67 -7.86
N GLU A 74 -5.30 -1.16 -6.69
CA GLU A 74 -4.40 -0.01 -6.54
C GLU A 74 -3.52 -0.14 -5.31
N ILE A 75 -2.32 0.42 -5.40
CA ILE A 75 -1.53 0.83 -4.24
C ILE A 75 -1.89 2.28 -3.99
N GLY A 76 -2.58 2.57 -2.89
CA GLY A 76 -3.11 3.88 -2.56
C GLY A 76 -2.04 4.94 -2.26
N PRO A 77 -2.43 6.20 -2.16
CA PRO A 77 -1.51 7.26 -1.76
C PRO A 77 -0.89 6.97 -0.39
N LEU A 78 0.42 7.17 -0.29
CA LEU A 78 1.17 7.01 0.97
C LEU A 78 1.17 5.59 1.58
N ALA A 79 0.61 4.59 0.90
CA ALA A 79 0.37 3.24 1.43
C ALA A 79 1.59 2.61 2.13
N PHE A 80 2.78 2.83 1.60
CA PHE A 80 4.04 2.31 2.13
C PHE A 80 5.03 3.44 2.47
N LEU A 81 4.53 4.61 2.85
CA LEU A 81 5.38 5.75 3.21
C LEU A 81 6.36 5.40 4.33
N GLY A 82 7.65 5.54 4.08
CA GLY A 82 8.71 5.35 5.07
C GLY A 82 8.95 3.91 5.51
N CYS A 83 8.25 2.93 4.94
CA CYS A 83 8.33 1.53 5.34
C CYS A 83 9.70 0.91 5.09
N ASN A 84 10.09 -0.05 5.93
CA ASN A 84 11.31 -0.83 5.77
C ASN A 84 10.97 -2.21 5.21
N ILE A 85 10.92 -2.30 3.87
CA ILE A 85 10.45 -3.49 3.15
C ILE A 85 11.66 -4.20 2.56
N GLY A 86 11.77 -5.51 2.78
CA GLY A 86 12.77 -6.36 2.09
C GLY A 86 12.42 -6.48 0.62
N THR A 87 11.51 -7.38 0.30
CA THR A 87 10.98 -7.54 -1.05
C THR A 87 9.49 -7.22 -1.09
N ILE A 88 9.01 -6.65 -2.20
CA ILE A 88 7.57 -6.49 -2.43
C ILE A 88 7.19 -7.02 -3.80
N SER A 89 6.16 -7.88 -3.83
CA SER A 89 5.55 -8.38 -5.05
C SER A 89 4.19 -7.73 -5.26
N ILE A 90 4.05 -7.00 -6.36
CA ILE A 90 2.82 -6.34 -6.79
C ILE A 90 2.15 -7.21 -7.85
N PRO A 91 0.95 -7.75 -7.61
CA PRO A 91 0.31 -8.69 -8.52
C PRO A 91 -0.23 -8.01 -9.79
N ASN A 92 -0.57 -8.82 -10.80
CA ASN A 92 -0.96 -8.35 -12.12
C ASN A 92 -2.34 -7.64 -12.17
N ASN A 93 -3.14 -7.73 -11.14
CA ASN A 93 -4.43 -7.03 -11.05
C ASN A 93 -4.32 -5.59 -10.53
N ILE A 94 -3.14 -5.17 -10.08
CA ILE A 94 -2.87 -3.77 -9.73
C ILE A 94 -2.73 -2.95 -11.03
N ILE A 95 -3.50 -1.88 -11.13
CA ILE A 95 -3.53 -0.99 -12.30
C ILE A 95 -2.82 0.35 -12.04
N ALA A 96 -2.69 0.77 -10.80
CA ALA A 96 -2.05 2.04 -10.45
C ALA A 96 -1.24 1.95 -9.16
N ILE A 97 -0.08 2.60 -9.18
CA ILE A 97 0.71 2.96 -8.01
C ILE A 97 0.51 4.46 -7.80
N ARG A 98 -0.19 4.84 -6.75
CA ARG A 98 -0.67 6.20 -6.50
C ARG A 98 0.42 7.12 -5.96
N GLU A 99 0.07 8.42 -5.85
CA GLU A 99 0.98 9.47 -5.42
C GLU A 99 1.68 9.13 -4.09
N LYS A 100 3.01 9.22 -4.11
CA LYS A 100 3.86 9.00 -2.93
C LYS A 100 3.74 7.61 -2.28
N ALA A 101 3.20 6.61 -2.97
CA ALA A 101 2.91 5.30 -2.40
C ALA A 101 4.08 4.67 -1.64
N PHE A 102 5.32 4.82 -2.13
CA PHE A 102 6.54 4.29 -1.53
C PHE A 102 7.54 5.39 -1.13
N THR A 103 7.10 6.63 -1.00
CA THR A 103 8.02 7.73 -0.65
C THR A 103 8.78 7.43 0.65
N SER A 104 10.10 7.65 0.62
CA SER A 104 11.02 7.44 1.75
C SER A 104 11.14 5.99 2.24
N SER A 105 10.63 5.02 1.48
CA SER A 105 10.76 3.59 1.83
C SER A 105 12.16 3.07 1.54
N SER A 106 12.59 2.08 2.34
CA SER A 106 13.72 1.22 2.02
C SER A 106 13.19 -0.06 1.38
N LEU A 107 13.64 -0.37 0.16
CA LEU A 107 13.21 -1.52 -0.62
C LEU A 107 14.45 -2.27 -1.12
N ASP A 108 14.62 -3.53 -0.74
CA ASP A 108 15.69 -4.36 -1.30
C ASP A 108 15.40 -4.70 -2.76
N SER A 109 14.14 -5.08 -3.04
CA SER A 109 13.67 -5.29 -4.41
C SER A 109 12.15 -5.08 -4.54
N ILE A 110 11.72 -4.80 -5.76
CA ILE A 110 10.31 -4.68 -6.13
C ILE A 110 10.05 -5.44 -7.44
N ASP A 111 9.02 -6.28 -7.42
CA ASP A 111 8.46 -6.91 -8.61
C ASP A 111 7.13 -6.22 -8.94
N ILE A 112 7.11 -5.50 -10.07
CA ILE A 112 5.93 -4.76 -10.52
C ILE A 112 5.17 -5.61 -11.53
N GLY A 113 3.96 -6.01 -11.14
CA GLY A 113 3.07 -6.79 -12.00
C GLY A 113 2.75 -6.11 -13.33
N SER A 114 2.55 -6.89 -14.36
CA SER A 114 2.30 -6.42 -15.73
C SER A 114 0.96 -5.69 -15.92
N GLY A 115 0.08 -5.69 -14.91
CA GLY A 115 -1.17 -4.94 -14.94
C GLY A 115 -1.02 -3.44 -14.66
N VAL A 116 0.11 -3.02 -14.10
CA VAL A 116 0.34 -1.61 -13.75
C VAL A 116 0.43 -0.76 -15.02
N LEU A 117 -0.47 0.22 -15.13
CA LEU A 117 -0.56 1.16 -16.25
C LEU A 117 0.02 2.53 -15.88
N ILE A 118 -0.05 2.90 -14.59
CA ILE A 118 0.27 4.25 -14.13
C ILE A 118 1.11 4.18 -12.86
N ILE A 119 2.22 4.91 -12.88
CA ILE A 119 3.01 5.25 -11.70
C ILE A 119 2.84 6.76 -11.48
N GLU A 120 2.23 7.16 -10.39
CA GLU A 120 1.87 8.56 -10.12
C GLU A 120 3.04 9.40 -9.60
N PRO A 121 2.87 10.72 -9.45
CA PRO A 121 3.92 11.60 -8.99
C PRO A 121 4.54 11.19 -7.66
N SER A 122 5.87 11.27 -7.59
CA SER A 122 6.65 10.97 -6.38
C SER A 122 6.50 9.55 -5.83
N ALA A 123 5.90 8.60 -6.58
CA ALA A 123 5.56 7.26 -6.09
C ALA A 123 6.73 6.55 -5.40
N PHE A 124 7.95 6.71 -5.89
CA PHE A 124 9.20 6.14 -5.35
C PHE A 124 10.23 7.22 -4.99
N SER A 125 9.78 8.44 -4.66
CA SER A 125 10.71 9.50 -4.28
C SER A 125 11.41 9.19 -2.96
N TYR A 126 12.68 9.55 -2.84
CA TYR A 126 13.50 9.29 -1.66
C TYR A 126 13.63 7.80 -1.28
N CYS A 127 13.28 6.88 -2.18
CA CYS A 127 13.44 5.45 -1.92
C CYS A 127 14.91 5.03 -1.93
N ASN A 128 15.26 4.12 -1.03
CA ASN A 128 16.50 3.39 -1.09
C ASN A 128 16.27 2.07 -1.85
N LEU A 129 16.32 2.13 -3.18
CA LEU A 129 16.05 1.01 -4.08
C LEU A 129 17.20 0.88 -5.07
N GLY A 130 17.83 -0.30 -5.18
CA GLY A 130 18.98 -0.50 -6.07
C GLY A 130 18.63 -0.60 -7.55
N HIS A 131 17.57 -1.31 -7.85
CA HIS A 131 17.15 -1.64 -9.22
C HIS A 131 15.63 -1.63 -9.34
N ILE A 132 15.11 -1.18 -10.48
CA ILE A 132 13.69 -1.29 -10.79
C ILE A 132 13.50 -1.64 -12.27
N ASN A 133 12.56 -2.53 -12.53
CA ASN A 133 12.08 -2.85 -13.87
C ASN A 133 10.64 -2.36 -14.00
N ILE A 134 10.41 -1.43 -14.92
CA ILE A 134 9.09 -0.89 -15.24
C ILE A 134 8.52 -1.72 -16.39
N PRO A 135 7.38 -2.43 -16.19
CA PRO A 135 6.78 -3.27 -17.23
C PRO A 135 6.37 -2.51 -18.49
N ASP A 136 6.28 -3.22 -19.60
CA ASP A 136 5.88 -2.68 -20.92
C ASP A 136 4.48 -2.04 -20.91
N ASN A 137 3.60 -2.45 -20.01
CA ASN A 137 2.23 -1.94 -19.93
C ASN A 137 2.12 -0.58 -19.23
N VAL A 138 3.17 -0.12 -18.56
CA VAL A 138 3.17 1.22 -17.93
C VAL A 138 3.19 2.27 -19.04
N THR A 139 2.13 3.09 -19.08
CA THR A 139 1.94 4.13 -20.09
C THR A 139 2.22 5.53 -19.57
N ARG A 140 2.34 5.68 -18.26
CA ARG A 140 2.62 6.97 -17.62
C ARG A 140 3.45 6.82 -16.35
N ILE A 141 4.52 7.60 -16.28
CA ILE A 141 5.32 7.81 -15.07
C ILE A 141 5.20 9.29 -14.69
N GLY A 142 4.73 9.56 -13.47
CA GLY A 142 4.49 10.90 -12.96
C GLY A 142 5.79 11.67 -12.70
N HIS A 143 5.68 12.99 -12.60
CA HIS A 143 6.84 13.82 -12.27
C HIS A 143 7.41 13.43 -10.91
N HIS A 144 8.74 13.51 -10.78
CA HIS A 144 9.45 13.17 -9.55
C HIS A 144 9.26 11.72 -9.06
N ALA A 145 8.73 10.80 -9.89
CA ALA A 145 8.45 9.42 -9.47
C ALA A 145 9.64 8.75 -8.77
N PHE A 146 10.87 9.04 -9.20
CA PHE A 146 12.11 8.52 -8.60
C PHE A 146 13.03 9.64 -8.07
N TYR A 147 12.46 10.79 -7.72
CA TYR A 147 13.24 11.94 -7.24
C TYR A 147 14.03 11.59 -5.97
N ALA A 148 15.30 11.95 -5.95
CA ALA A 148 16.21 11.72 -4.82
C ALA A 148 16.33 10.25 -4.34
N SER A 149 16.04 9.29 -5.22
CA SER A 149 16.27 7.87 -4.95
C SER A 149 17.75 7.53 -5.20
N PHE A 150 18.62 7.97 -4.33
CA PHE A 150 20.08 7.94 -4.51
C PHE A 150 20.69 6.53 -4.54
N GLY A 151 19.98 5.52 -4.02
CA GLY A 151 20.36 4.12 -4.11
C GLY A 151 20.18 3.50 -5.50
N LEU A 152 19.39 4.14 -6.37
CA LEU A 152 18.96 3.59 -7.64
C LEU A 152 20.11 3.57 -8.66
N LYS A 153 20.55 2.36 -9.04
CA LYS A 153 21.65 2.12 -9.96
C LYS A 153 21.19 1.81 -11.39
N THR A 154 20.02 1.16 -11.49
CA THR A 154 19.49 0.71 -12.77
C THR A 154 17.96 0.91 -12.81
N VAL A 155 17.50 1.55 -13.87
CA VAL A 155 16.10 1.61 -14.23
C VAL A 155 15.96 1.00 -15.61
N ILE A 156 15.18 -0.07 -15.73
CA ILE A 156 14.77 -0.62 -17.02
C ILE A 156 13.33 -0.13 -17.24
N ILE A 157 13.11 0.53 -18.36
CA ILE A 157 11.79 1.08 -18.69
C ILE A 157 11.27 0.30 -19.91
N GLY A 158 10.09 -0.28 -19.76
CA GLY A 158 9.38 -0.95 -20.83
C GLY A 158 8.96 -0.01 -21.96
N ASN A 159 8.44 -0.57 -23.03
CA ASN A 159 8.16 0.18 -24.28
C ASN A 159 6.85 0.96 -24.26
N GLY A 160 6.10 0.95 -23.15
CA GLY A 160 4.78 1.59 -23.05
C GLY A 160 4.81 3.08 -22.68
N VAL A 161 5.92 3.57 -22.13
CA VAL A 161 6.06 4.93 -21.58
C VAL A 161 6.33 5.94 -22.68
#